data_f8fd9b026ce5be1cd41d2ae396ec6cd3
#
_entry.id   f8fd9b026ce5be1cd41d2ae396ec6cd3
#
_cell.length_a   1.000
_cell.length_b   1.000
_cell.length_c   1.000
_cell.angle_alpha   90.00
_cell.angle_beta   90.00
_cell.angle_gamma   90.00
#
_symmetry.space_group_name_H-M   'P 1'
#
loop_
_entity.id
_entity.type
_entity.pdbx_description
1 polymer ?
#
loop_
_entity_poly.entity_id
_entity_poly.type
_entity_poly.pdbx_seq_one_letter_code
_entity_poly.pdbx_strand_id
1 'polypeptide(L)'
;MGTLLLATVGAAWGNQGSSVGAIFTCTVNGRTFSGDRPPQECANADMRELNRDGSVRRVIARPPTQDELRARALEAKKRLEEEDKQLAQRRRDKSLLEAYANDEEIEAARAKSLETATQSMARAKARIDSLNGERKKLDDEAEFYKKRVLPDQIKRSFVSNQQEVSQAEKILSEAVAETKRINERFDAEKKRFRELLAQGARPVQRNPETDILLDPRFRGK
;
A
#
# COMPACT_ATOMS: atom_id res chain seq x y z
N MET A 1 -44.85 -36.61 15.48
CA MET A 1 -43.99 -37.51 16.26
C MET A 1 -42.64 -37.52 15.55
N GLY A 2 -41.69 -36.71 16.01
CA GLY A 2 -40.36 -36.57 15.44
C GLY A 2 -39.35 -36.86 16.53
N THR A 3 -38.60 -37.92 16.36
CA THR A 3 -37.66 -38.48 17.33
C THR A 3 -36.33 -37.71 17.20
N LEU A 4 -35.92 -37.00 18.24
CA LEU A 4 -34.67 -36.26 18.33
C LEU A 4 -33.56 -37.25 18.72
N LEU A 5 -32.62 -37.54 17.82
CA LEU A 5 -31.42 -38.32 18.08
C LEU A 5 -30.32 -37.37 18.65
N LEU A 6 -30.07 -37.52 19.96
CA LEU A 6 -28.93 -36.92 20.63
C LEU A 6 -27.67 -37.71 20.28
N ALA A 7 -26.79 -37.14 19.49
CA ALA A 7 -25.44 -37.67 19.27
C ALA A 7 -24.53 -37.22 20.42
N THR A 8 -24.16 -38.18 21.29
CA THR A 8 -23.16 -37.98 22.32
C THR A 8 -21.76 -38.01 21.70
N VAL A 9 -21.09 -36.83 21.65
CA VAL A 9 -19.68 -36.71 21.28
C VAL A 9 -18.84 -37.21 22.46
N GLY A 10 -18.35 -38.43 22.36
CA GLY A 10 -17.39 -38.98 23.30
C GLY A 10 -16.04 -38.26 23.17
N ALA A 11 -15.64 -37.53 24.21
CA ALA A 11 -14.29 -36.99 24.34
C ALA A 11 -13.30 -38.15 24.48
N ALA A 12 -12.56 -38.43 23.38
CA ALA A 12 -11.41 -39.34 23.42
C ALA A 12 -10.29 -38.65 24.24
N TRP A 13 -10.19 -39.01 25.47
CA TRP A 13 -9.02 -38.68 26.32
C TRP A 13 -7.83 -39.44 25.75
N GLY A 14 -6.95 -38.70 25.03
CA GLY A 14 -5.72 -39.27 24.53
C GLY A 14 -4.92 -39.84 25.69
N ASN A 15 -4.74 -41.15 25.65
CA ASN A 15 -3.88 -41.89 26.57
C ASN A 15 -2.43 -41.37 26.39
N GLN A 16 -1.98 -40.51 27.31
CA GLN A 16 -0.56 -40.12 27.42
C GLN A 16 0.17 -41.38 27.89
N GLY A 17 0.71 -42.10 26.92
CA GLY A 17 1.53 -43.31 27.19
C GLY A 17 2.61 -42.93 28.18
N SER A 18 2.47 -43.44 29.40
CA SER A 18 3.49 -43.39 30.43
C SER A 18 4.74 -44.07 29.84
N SER A 19 5.78 -43.29 29.54
CA SER A 19 7.07 -43.82 29.10
C SER A 19 7.72 -44.53 30.28
N VAL A 20 7.39 -45.78 30.46
CA VAL A 20 7.91 -46.61 31.55
C VAL A 20 9.43 -46.66 31.40
N GLY A 21 10.15 -45.96 32.28
CA GLY A 21 11.62 -46.02 32.38
C GLY A 21 12.39 -44.87 31.69
N ALA A 22 11.72 -43.77 31.31
CA ALA A 22 12.44 -42.56 30.91
C ALA A 22 12.97 -41.79 32.13
N ILE A 23 14.16 -41.26 32.02
CA ILE A 23 14.79 -40.42 33.04
C ILE A 23 14.90 -39.02 32.44
N PHE A 24 14.29 -38.00 33.10
CA PHE A 24 14.40 -36.61 32.70
C PHE A 24 15.55 -35.94 33.47
N THR A 25 16.42 -35.25 32.77
CA THR A 25 17.56 -34.54 33.37
C THR A 25 17.72 -33.14 32.80
N CYS A 26 18.06 -32.18 33.65
CA CYS A 26 18.43 -30.83 33.22
C CYS A 26 19.57 -30.30 34.11
N THR A 27 20.24 -29.24 33.67
CA THR A 27 21.22 -28.50 34.48
C THR A 27 20.75 -27.07 34.63
N VAL A 28 20.56 -26.64 35.90
CA VAL A 28 20.18 -25.29 36.27
C VAL A 28 21.20 -24.73 37.26
N ASN A 29 21.78 -23.59 36.96
CA ASN A 29 22.80 -22.93 37.80
C ASN A 29 23.96 -23.88 38.19
N GLY A 30 24.41 -24.71 37.27
CA GLY A 30 25.51 -25.67 37.51
C GLY A 30 25.11 -26.92 38.30
N ARG A 31 23.86 -27.09 38.69
CA ARG A 31 23.34 -28.29 39.40
C ARG A 31 22.52 -29.13 38.43
N THR A 32 22.76 -30.42 38.41
CA THR A 32 21.98 -31.35 37.60
C THR A 32 20.84 -31.94 38.44
N PHE A 33 19.62 -31.86 37.89
CA PHE A 33 18.43 -32.46 38.43
C PHE A 33 18.01 -33.63 37.53
N SER A 34 17.60 -34.76 38.15
CA SER A 34 17.15 -35.92 37.41
C SER A 34 15.98 -36.59 38.12
N GLY A 35 15.06 -37.17 37.38
CA GLY A 35 13.87 -37.85 37.91
C GLY A 35 13.16 -38.71 36.85
N ASP A 36 12.24 -39.54 37.32
CA ASP A 36 11.32 -40.35 36.51
C ASP A 36 10.20 -39.48 35.89
N ARG A 37 10.07 -38.26 36.34
CA ARG A 37 9.19 -37.19 35.86
C ARG A 37 9.98 -35.91 35.65
N PRO A 38 9.54 -34.99 34.76
CA PRO A 38 10.17 -33.68 34.63
C PRO A 38 10.29 -32.95 35.98
N PRO A 39 11.50 -32.69 36.49
CA PRO A 39 11.68 -31.92 37.73
C PRO A 39 11.15 -30.51 37.58
N GLN A 40 10.54 -29.96 38.64
CA GLN A 40 10.01 -28.59 38.63
C GLN A 40 11.08 -27.54 38.41
N GLU A 41 12.30 -27.79 38.88
CA GLU A 41 13.47 -26.96 38.69
C GLU A 41 13.87 -26.81 37.22
N CYS A 42 13.49 -27.80 36.39
CA CYS A 42 13.75 -27.83 34.96
C CYS A 42 12.69 -27.08 34.11
N ALA A 43 11.64 -26.52 34.70
CA ALA A 43 10.52 -25.91 33.97
C ALA A 43 10.97 -24.81 32.97
N ASN A 44 12.06 -24.10 33.27
CA ASN A 44 12.60 -23.02 32.44
C ASN A 44 14.00 -23.35 31.87
N ALA A 45 14.36 -24.63 31.82
CA ALA A 45 15.63 -25.10 31.26
C ALA A 45 15.44 -26.19 30.22
N ASP A 46 16.42 -26.36 29.36
CA ASP A 46 16.40 -27.47 28.41
C ASP A 46 16.54 -28.77 29.18
N MET A 47 15.64 -29.72 28.90
CA MET A 47 15.66 -31.08 29.50
C MET A 47 16.06 -32.10 28.47
N ARG A 48 16.72 -33.17 28.97
CA ARG A 48 17.02 -34.37 28.20
C ARG A 48 16.21 -35.53 28.77
N GLU A 49 15.50 -36.22 27.90
CA GLU A 49 14.91 -37.49 28.21
C GLU A 49 15.94 -38.58 27.84
N LEU A 50 16.31 -39.38 28.84
CA LEU A 50 17.26 -40.47 28.67
C LEU A 50 16.56 -41.82 28.65
N ASN A 51 17.11 -42.73 27.90
CA ASN A 51 16.77 -44.14 27.97
C ASN A 51 17.37 -44.77 29.25
N ARG A 52 16.98 -46.01 29.59
CA ARG A 52 17.52 -46.74 30.73
C ARG A 52 19.03 -46.98 30.66
N ASP A 53 19.59 -47.00 29.47
CA ASP A 53 21.04 -47.16 29.21
C ASP A 53 21.83 -45.86 29.34
N GLY A 54 21.13 -44.72 29.68
CA GLY A 54 21.74 -43.41 29.80
C GLY A 54 21.87 -42.66 28.48
N SER A 55 21.50 -43.23 27.35
CA SER A 55 21.53 -42.53 26.06
C SER A 55 20.44 -41.50 25.95
N VAL A 56 20.69 -40.37 25.24
CA VAL A 56 19.70 -39.30 25.05
C VAL A 56 18.64 -39.77 24.05
N ARG A 57 17.40 -39.89 24.50
CA ARG A 57 16.26 -40.20 23.67
C ARG A 57 15.76 -39.00 22.90
N ARG A 58 15.59 -37.86 23.60
CA ARG A 58 15.22 -36.57 23.00
C ARG A 58 15.64 -35.40 23.89
N VAL A 59 15.76 -34.26 23.27
CA VAL A 59 15.93 -32.98 23.97
C VAL A 59 14.60 -32.24 23.96
N ILE A 60 14.14 -31.81 25.15
CA ILE A 60 12.93 -31.01 25.34
C ILE A 60 13.38 -29.57 25.59
N ALA A 61 13.21 -28.72 24.61
CA ALA A 61 13.58 -27.31 24.74
C ALA A 61 12.73 -26.62 25.83
N ARG A 62 13.32 -25.68 26.55
CA ARG A 62 12.61 -24.82 27.49
C ARG A 62 11.51 -24.00 26.81
N PRO A 63 10.48 -23.60 27.52
CA PRO A 63 9.51 -22.61 26.99
C PRO A 63 10.23 -21.32 26.58
N PRO A 64 9.82 -20.71 25.49
CA PRO A 64 10.40 -19.44 25.06
C PRO A 64 10.12 -18.33 26.10
N THR A 65 11.10 -17.50 26.35
CA THR A 65 10.93 -16.31 27.22
C THR A 65 9.98 -15.30 26.57
N GLN A 66 9.47 -14.36 27.39
CA GLN A 66 8.61 -13.29 26.88
C GLN A 66 9.31 -12.45 25.82
N ASP A 67 10.61 -12.22 25.96
CA ASP A 67 11.39 -11.44 24.99
C ASP A 67 11.58 -12.23 23.68
N GLU A 68 11.83 -13.55 23.76
CA GLU A 68 11.87 -14.42 22.58
C GLU A 68 10.53 -14.48 21.87
N LEU A 69 9.41 -14.53 22.61
CA LEU A 69 8.06 -14.48 22.00
C LEU A 69 7.81 -13.15 21.31
N ARG A 70 8.20 -12.03 21.93
CA ARG A 70 8.10 -10.69 21.32
C ARG A 70 8.98 -10.57 20.07
N ALA A 71 10.21 -11.07 20.12
CA ALA A 71 11.12 -11.08 18.98
C ALA A 71 10.52 -11.88 17.80
N ARG A 72 10.05 -13.11 18.07
CA ARG A 72 9.38 -13.95 17.06
C ARG A 72 8.12 -13.29 16.48
N ALA A 73 7.31 -12.66 17.32
CA ALA A 73 6.13 -11.92 16.88
C ALA A 73 6.49 -10.74 15.98
N LEU A 74 7.55 -9.99 16.32
CA LEU A 74 8.05 -8.88 15.50
C LEU A 74 8.60 -9.37 14.15
N GLU A 75 9.35 -10.47 14.14
CA GLU A 75 9.86 -11.07 12.90
C GLU A 75 8.72 -11.60 12.02
N ALA A 76 7.74 -12.27 12.63
CA ALA A 76 6.56 -12.74 11.92
C ALA A 76 5.78 -11.57 11.28
N LYS A 77 5.60 -10.47 12.01
CA LYS A 77 4.98 -9.25 11.50
C LYS A 77 5.75 -8.66 10.32
N LYS A 78 7.07 -8.51 10.44
CA LYS A 78 7.92 -8.02 9.34
C LYS A 78 7.82 -8.90 8.09
N ARG A 79 7.78 -10.21 8.27
CA ARG A 79 7.63 -11.17 7.16
C ARG A 79 6.30 -11.01 6.45
N LEU A 80 5.19 -10.91 7.20
CA LEU A 80 3.87 -10.66 6.63
C LEU A 80 3.81 -9.32 5.88
N GLU A 81 4.37 -8.25 6.45
CA GLU A 81 4.45 -6.95 5.79
C GLU A 81 5.23 -7.01 4.47
N GLU A 82 6.30 -7.80 4.42
CA GLU A 82 7.09 -7.98 3.19
C GLU A 82 6.35 -8.84 2.16
N GLU A 83 5.68 -9.90 2.59
CA GLU A 83 4.84 -10.73 1.73
C GLU A 83 3.69 -9.91 1.12
N ASP A 84 3.04 -9.05 1.91
CA ASP A 84 2.00 -8.14 1.45
C ASP A 84 2.52 -7.13 0.42
N LYS A 85 3.70 -6.54 0.65
CA LYS A 85 4.35 -5.65 -0.32
C LYS A 85 4.64 -6.34 -1.64
N GLN A 86 5.18 -7.55 -1.58
CA GLN A 86 5.48 -8.34 -2.78
C GLN A 86 4.20 -8.74 -3.52
N LEU A 87 3.13 -9.10 -2.79
CA LEU A 87 1.83 -9.39 -3.40
C LEU A 87 1.23 -8.16 -4.05
N ALA A 88 1.28 -6.99 -3.38
CA ALA A 88 0.83 -5.73 -3.93
C ALA A 88 1.62 -5.34 -5.18
N GLN A 89 2.94 -5.55 -5.19
CA GLN A 89 3.77 -5.29 -6.37
C GLN A 89 3.40 -6.21 -7.53
N ARG A 90 3.25 -7.51 -7.29
CA ARG A 90 2.81 -8.47 -8.33
C ARG A 90 1.44 -8.11 -8.91
N ARG A 91 0.50 -7.65 -8.10
CA ARG A 91 -0.80 -7.17 -8.58
C ARG A 91 -0.68 -5.94 -9.47
N ARG A 92 0.17 -4.97 -9.09
CA ARG A 92 0.46 -3.78 -9.92
C ARG A 92 1.10 -4.15 -11.25
N ASP A 93 2.12 -5.03 -11.22
CA ASP A 93 2.81 -5.50 -12.42
C ASP A 93 1.85 -6.22 -13.37
N LYS A 94 0.99 -7.09 -12.83
CA LYS A 94 -0.06 -7.74 -13.61
C LYS A 94 -1.01 -6.73 -14.23
N SER A 95 -1.52 -5.79 -13.43
CA SER A 95 -2.42 -4.73 -13.91
C SER A 95 -1.79 -3.87 -15.00
N LEU A 96 -0.49 -3.59 -14.89
CA LEU A 96 0.26 -2.82 -15.88
C LEU A 96 0.32 -3.56 -17.23
N LEU A 97 0.63 -4.86 -17.23
CA LEU A 97 0.67 -5.71 -18.41
C LEU A 97 -0.72 -5.97 -19.02
N GLU A 98 -1.78 -5.87 -18.22
CA GLU A 98 -3.17 -5.94 -18.69
C GLU A 98 -3.66 -4.61 -19.25
N ALA A 99 -3.15 -3.49 -18.74
CA ALA A 99 -3.55 -2.15 -19.13
C ALA A 99 -2.92 -1.72 -20.46
N TYR A 100 -1.69 -2.13 -20.76
CA TYR A 100 -0.92 -1.65 -21.91
C TYR A 100 -0.29 -2.80 -22.69
N ALA A 101 -0.42 -2.77 -24.02
CA ALA A 101 0.22 -3.72 -24.90
C ALA A 101 1.65 -3.28 -25.30
N ASN A 102 1.91 -1.97 -25.31
CA ASN A 102 3.17 -1.37 -25.75
C ASN A 102 3.40 0.02 -25.11
N ASP A 103 4.56 0.60 -25.37
CA ASP A 103 4.94 1.94 -24.89
C ASP A 103 4.04 3.05 -25.45
N GLU A 104 3.54 2.90 -26.69
CA GLU A 104 2.69 3.87 -27.37
C GLU A 104 1.35 4.02 -26.65
N GLU A 105 0.77 2.92 -26.15
CA GLU A 105 -0.46 2.96 -25.36
C GLU A 105 -0.27 3.68 -24.03
N ILE A 106 0.90 3.53 -23.38
CA ILE A 106 1.26 4.25 -22.16
C ILE A 106 1.32 5.76 -22.45
N GLU A 107 1.95 6.15 -23.57
CA GLU A 107 2.03 7.57 -23.96
C GLU A 107 0.66 8.14 -24.36
N ALA A 108 -0.18 7.37 -25.03
CA ALA A 108 -1.55 7.79 -25.35
C ALA A 108 -2.39 8.00 -24.06
N ALA A 109 -2.26 7.10 -23.08
CA ALA A 109 -2.92 7.23 -21.79
C ALA A 109 -2.38 8.44 -21.01
N ARG A 110 -1.07 8.71 -21.08
CA ARG A 110 -0.43 9.92 -20.53
C ARG A 110 -1.03 11.18 -21.14
N ALA A 111 -1.06 11.27 -22.47
CA ALA A 111 -1.60 12.43 -23.18
C ALA A 111 -3.05 12.70 -22.77
N LYS A 112 -3.88 11.68 -22.72
CA LYS A 112 -5.27 11.78 -22.26
C LYS A 112 -5.39 12.25 -20.81
N SER A 113 -4.51 11.76 -19.92
CA SER A 113 -4.51 12.15 -18.51
C SER A 113 -4.06 13.59 -18.32
N LEU A 114 -3.16 14.09 -19.18
CA LEU A 114 -2.66 15.47 -19.16
C LEU A 114 -3.67 16.49 -19.71
N GLU A 115 -4.63 16.06 -20.51
CA GLU A 115 -5.55 16.95 -21.22
C GLU A 115 -6.26 17.92 -20.27
N THR A 116 -6.86 17.40 -19.19
CA THR A 116 -7.60 18.23 -18.20
C THR A 116 -6.70 19.22 -17.50
N ALA A 117 -5.51 18.79 -17.08
CA ALA A 117 -4.54 19.65 -16.41
C ALA A 117 -4.03 20.74 -17.35
N THR A 118 -3.73 20.40 -18.60
CA THR A 118 -3.28 21.35 -19.64
C THR A 118 -4.37 22.38 -19.95
N GLN A 119 -5.62 21.96 -20.09
CA GLN A 119 -6.76 22.87 -20.29
C GLN A 119 -6.96 23.80 -19.06
N SER A 120 -6.79 23.27 -17.84
CA SER A 120 -6.88 24.09 -16.64
C SER A 120 -5.76 25.13 -16.59
N MET A 121 -4.53 24.76 -16.93
CA MET A 121 -3.40 25.69 -17.05
C MET A 121 -3.66 26.79 -18.06
N ALA A 122 -4.17 26.43 -19.24
CA ALA A 122 -4.47 27.40 -20.32
C ALA A 122 -5.53 28.41 -19.85
N ARG A 123 -6.61 27.92 -19.22
CA ARG A 123 -7.69 28.78 -18.68
C ARG A 123 -7.18 29.70 -17.57
N ALA A 124 -6.39 29.17 -16.65
CA ALA A 124 -5.83 29.98 -15.56
C ALA A 124 -4.89 31.08 -16.08
N LYS A 125 -4.02 30.76 -17.05
CA LYS A 125 -3.16 31.77 -17.70
C LYS A 125 -3.97 32.85 -18.40
N ALA A 126 -4.95 32.48 -19.22
CA ALA A 126 -5.82 33.44 -19.89
C ALA A 126 -6.57 34.34 -18.89
N ARG A 127 -7.01 33.79 -17.74
CA ARG A 127 -7.65 34.59 -16.69
C ARG A 127 -6.68 35.58 -16.05
N ILE A 128 -5.45 35.16 -15.74
CA ILE A 128 -4.39 36.04 -15.22
C ILE A 128 -4.10 37.19 -16.20
N ASP A 129 -3.97 36.89 -17.49
CA ASP A 129 -3.71 37.89 -18.53
C ASP A 129 -4.86 38.91 -18.63
N SER A 130 -6.11 38.45 -18.58
CA SER A 130 -7.30 39.32 -18.53
C SER A 130 -7.28 40.22 -17.32
N LEU A 131 -7.04 39.65 -16.12
CA LEU A 131 -7.01 40.39 -14.85
C LEU A 131 -5.86 41.41 -14.81
N ASN A 132 -4.72 41.09 -15.39
CA ASN A 132 -3.60 42.04 -15.55
C ASN A 132 -3.98 43.19 -16.49
N GLY A 133 -4.77 42.93 -17.55
CA GLY A 133 -5.33 43.96 -18.40
C GLY A 133 -6.35 44.88 -17.66
N GLU A 134 -7.20 44.27 -16.82
CA GLU A 134 -8.12 45.01 -15.94
C GLU A 134 -7.36 45.87 -14.92
N ARG A 135 -6.28 45.31 -14.35
CA ARG A 135 -5.42 46.01 -13.41
C ARG A 135 -4.82 47.28 -14.02
N LYS A 136 -4.30 47.20 -15.26
CA LYS A 136 -3.78 48.38 -15.95
C LYS A 136 -4.83 49.49 -16.11
N LYS A 137 -6.09 49.12 -16.46
CA LYS A 137 -7.18 50.12 -16.55
C LYS A 137 -7.47 50.77 -15.21
N LEU A 138 -7.45 50.02 -14.11
CA LEU A 138 -7.61 50.53 -12.76
C LEU A 138 -6.48 51.45 -12.35
N ASP A 139 -5.22 51.11 -12.75
CA ASP A 139 -4.05 51.94 -12.50
C ASP A 139 -4.17 53.28 -13.27
N ASP A 140 -4.58 53.22 -14.56
CA ASP A 140 -4.79 54.42 -15.39
C ASP A 140 -5.91 55.30 -14.80
N GLU A 141 -7.01 54.69 -14.35
CA GLU A 141 -8.12 55.43 -13.68
C GLU A 141 -7.65 56.05 -12.36
N ALA A 142 -6.85 55.34 -11.57
CA ALA A 142 -6.33 55.86 -10.31
C ALA A 142 -5.37 57.03 -10.50
N GLU A 143 -4.72 57.18 -11.69
CA GLU A 143 -3.86 58.33 -11.97
C GLU A 143 -4.56 59.68 -11.90
N PHE A 144 -5.84 59.74 -12.26
CA PHE A 144 -6.66 60.95 -12.13
C PHE A 144 -6.80 61.43 -10.67
N TYR A 145 -6.62 60.53 -9.72
CA TYR A 145 -6.78 60.80 -8.29
C TYR A 145 -5.46 61.01 -7.53
N LYS A 146 -4.30 61.14 -8.21
CA LYS A 146 -2.98 61.28 -7.57
C LYS A 146 -2.92 62.45 -6.55
N LYS A 147 -3.76 63.48 -6.74
CA LYS A 147 -3.84 64.67 -5.83
C LYS A 147 -5.14 64.71 -5.04
N ARG A 148 -5.96 63.64 -5.06
CA ARG A 148 -7.28 63.57 -4.42
C ARG A 148 -7.42 62.21 -3.71
N VAL A 149 -8.43 62.11 -2.87
CA VAL A 149 -8.76 60.81 -2.24
C VAL A 149 -9.29 59.83 -3.30
N LEU A 150 -8.69 58.65 -3.39
CA LEU A 150 -9.16 57.61 -4.30
C LEU A 150 -10.56 57.14 -3.91
N PRO A 151 -11.53 57.07 -4.84
CA PRO A 151 -12.86 56.59 -4.56
C PRO A 151 -12.87 55.15 -4.02
N ASP A 152 -13.77 54.88 -3.07
CA ASP A 152 -13.83 53.55 -2.43
C ASP A 152 -14.23 52.44 -3.40
N GLN A 153 -14.92 52.80 -4.49
CA GLN A 153 -15.21 51.85 -5.57
C GLN A 153 -13.92 51.33 -6.24
N ILE A 154 -13.01 52.26 -6.60
CA ILE A 154 -11.74 51.88 -7.23
C ILE A 154 -10.89 51.06 -6.27
N LYS A 155 -10.84 51.43 -4.97
CA LYS A 155 -10.16 50.65 -3.94
C LYS A 155 -10.68 49.21 -3.87
N ARG A 156 -12.01 49.03 -3.87
CA ARG A 156 -12.64 47.71 -3.87
C ARG A 156 -12.31 46.92 -5.13
N SER A 157 -12.32 47.58 -6.31
CA SER A 157 -11.94 46.94 -7.57
C SER A 157 -10.49 46.45 -7.56
N PHE A 158 -9.57 47.20 -6.98
CA PHE A 158 -8.19 46.72 -6.80
C PHE A 158 -8.08 45.49 -5.91
N VAL A 159 -8.82 45.49 -4.79
CA VAL A 159 -8.82 44.37 -3.86
C VAL A 159 -9.43 43.13 -4.54
N SER A 160 -10.57 43.28 -5.23
CA SER A 160 -11.21 42.16 -5.97
C SER A 160 -10.28 41.60 -7.05
N ASN A 161 -9.69 42.48 -7.89
CA ASN A 161 -8.74 42.05 -8.92
C ASN A 161 -7.56 41.28 -8.32
N GLN A 162 -6.97 41.79 -7.23
CA GLN A 162 -5.87 41.10 -6.56
C GLN A 162 -6.27 39.73 -6.01
N GLN A 163 -7.46 39.59 -5.44
CA GLN A 163 -8.00 38.31 -4.96
C GLN A 163 -8.21 37.31 -6.10
N GLU A 164 -8.75 37.77 -7.22
CA GLU A 164 -8.99 36.95 -8.40
C GLU A 164 -7.68 36.51 -9.07
N VAL A 165 -6.68 37.39 -9.14
CA VAL A 165 -5.33 37.02 -9.61
C VAL A 165 -4.74 35.92 -8.73
N SER A 166 -4.76 36.12 -7.40
CA SER A 166 -4.23 35.12 -6.46
C SER A 166 -4.94 33.78 -6.58
N GLN A 167 -6.25 33.78 -6.79
CA GLN A 167 -7.01 32.55 -7.02
C GLN A 167 -6.64 31.88 -8.35
N ALA A 168 -6.47 32.64 -9.42
CA ALA A 168 -6.08 32.12 -10.72
C ALA A 168 -4.64 31.56 -10.70
N GLU A 169 -3.72 32.23 -10.00
CA GLU A 169 -2.35 31.74 -9.77
C GLU A 169 -2.34 30.43 -8.97
N LYS A 170 -3.20 30.31 -7.97
CA LYS A 170 -3.34 29.06 -7.21
C LYS A 170 -3.81 27.92 -8.11
N ILE A 171 -4.82 28.13 -8.94
CA ILE A 171 -5.31 27.14 -9.90
C ILE A 171 -4.18 26.74 -10.88
N LEU A 172 -3.43 27.73 -11.36
CA LEU A 172 -2.29 27.48 -12.25
C LEU A 172 -1.23 26.60 -11.57
N SER A 173 -0.85 26.93 -10.33
CA SER A 173 0.15 26.17 -9.58
C SER A 173 -0.30 24.73 -9.29
N GLU A 174 -1.58 24.53 -8.95
CA GLU A 174 -2.18 23.21 -8.75
C GLU A 174 -2.16 22.39 -10.04
N ALA A 175 -2.52 22.98 -11.18
CA ALA A 175 -2.50 22.32 -12.48
C ALA A 175 -1.07 21.96 -12.93
N VAL A 176 -0.07 22.83 -12.66
CA VAL A 176 1.35 22.52 -12.89
C VAL A 176 1.81 21.36 -12.02
N ALA A 177 1.46 21.35 -10.75
CA ALA A 177 1.81 20.27 -9.83
C ALA A 177 1.17 18.93 -10.26
N GLU A 178 -0.09 18.97 -10.72
CA GLU A 178 -0.77 17.78 -11.23
C GLU A 178 -0.13 17.26 -12.52
N THR A 179 0.23 18.15 -13.46
CA THR A 179 0.98 17.78 -14.66
C THR A 179 2.28 17.05 -14.31
N LYS A 180 3.01 17.55 -13.31
CA LYS A 180 4.24 16.91 -12.85
C LYS A 180 3.97 15.51 -12.28
N ARG A 181 2.95 15.36 -11.41
CA ARG A 181 2.57 14.06 -10.83
C ARG A 181 2.17 13.04 -11.90
N ILE A 182 1.40 13.48 -12.90
CA ILE A 182 1.00 12.61 -14.01
C ILE A 182 2.25 12.13 -14.77
N ASN A 183 3.16 13.03 -15.13
CA ASN A 183 4.38 12.66 -15.83
C ASN A 183 5.25 11.68 -15.02
N GLU A 184 5.51 11.98 -13.75
CA GLU A 184 6.29 11.11 -12.86
C GLU A 184 5.68 9.71 -12.75
N ARG A 185 4.35 9.61 -12.65
CA ARG A 185 3.64 8.35 -12.62
C ARG A 185 3.84 7.56 -13.90
N PHE A 186 3.59 8.16 -15.06
CA PHE A 186 3.73 7.48 -16.35
C PHE A 186 5.18 7.13 -16.69
N ASP A 187 6.14 7.93 -16.26
CA ASP A 187 7.57 7.61 -16.40
C ASP A 187 7.93 6.36 -15.57
N ALA A 188 7.42 6.27 -14.35
CA ALA A 188 7.61 5.10 -13.50
C ALA A 188 6.91 3.85 -14.06
N GLU A 189 5.66 3.99 -14.55
CA GLU A 189 4.90 2.90 -15.20
C GLU A 189 5.63 2.40 -16.44
N LYS A 190 6.10 3.29 -17.32
CA LYS A 190 6.83 2.95 -18.54
C LYS A 190 8.16 2.26 -18.25
N LYS A 191 8.91 2.77 -17.25
CA LYS A 191 10.13 2.12 -16.80
C LYS A 191 9.85 0.71 -16.32
N ARG A 192 8.84 0.56 -15.45
CA ARG A 192 8.47 -0.76 -14.91
C ARG A 192 7.98 -1.73 -15.98
N PHE A 193 7.19 -1.26 -16.92
CA PHE A 193 6.71 -2.05 -18.05
C PHE A 193 7.88 -2.62 -18.86
N ARG A 194 8.88 -1.81 -19.19
CA ARG A 194 10.09 -2.25 -19.91
C ARG A 194 10.91 -3.27 -19.10
N GLU A 195 11.03 -3.07 -17.78
CA GLU A 195 11.69 -4.04 -16.90
C GLU A 195 10.99 -5.41 -16.93
N LEU A 196 9.65 -5.42 -16.89
CA LEU A 196 8.86 -6.65 -16.96
C LEU A 196 9.03 -7.36 -18.31
N LEU A 197 9.02 -6.61 -19.41
CA LEU A 197 9.29 -7.17 -20.75
C LEU A 197 10.70 -7.77 -20.83
N ALA A 198 11.70 -7.10 -20.28
CA ALA A 198 13.07 -7.59 -20.23
C ALA A 198 13.19 -8.89 -19.39
N GLN A 199 12.32 -9.08 -18.38
CA GLN A 199 12.22 -10.30 -17.58
C GLN A 199 11.41 -11.42 -18.28
N GLY A 200 10.94 -11.19 -19.52
CA GLY A 200 10.18 -12.17 -20.30
C GLY A 200 8.66 -12.14 -20.06
N ALA A 201 8.14 -11.17 -19.32
CA ALA A 201 6.71 -10.98 -19.19
C ALA A 201 6.10 -10.60 -20.56
N ARG A 202 4.86 -11.01 -20.79
CA ARG A 202 4.14 -10.69 -22.03
C ARG A 202 2.88 -9.88 -21.68
N PRO A 203 2.65 -8.75 -22.35
CA PRO A 203 1.40 -8.00 -22.24
C PRO A 203 0.23 -8.85 -22.70
N VAL A 204 -0.93 -8.59 -22.14
CA VAL A 204 -2.16 -9.20 -22.61
C VAL A 204 -2.55 -8.55 -23.94
N GLN A 205 -2.50 -9.29 -25.03
CA GLN A 205 -2.99 -8.82 -26.31
C GLN A 205 -4.52 -8.72 -26.25
N ARG A 206 -5.04 -7.50 -26.25
CA ARG A 206 -6.48 -7.27 -26.41
C ARG A 206 -6.87 -7.60 -27.83
N ASN A 207 -7.76 -8.57 -27.99
CA ASN A 207 -8.36 -8.82 -29.29
C ASN A 207 -9.51 -7.80 -29.46
N PRO A 208 -9.43 -6.87 -30.44
CA PRO A 208 -10.47 -5.86 -30.64
C PRO A 208 -11.85 -6.46 -30.91
N GLU A 209 -11.94 -7.70 -31.40
CA GLU A 209 -13.21 -8.39 -31.62
C GLU A 209 -13.90 -8.80 -30.31
N THR A 210 -13.13 -9.10 -29.26
CA THR A 210 -13.72 -9.46 -27.95
C THR A 210 -14.19 -8.23 -27.16
N ASP A 211 -13.59 -7.07 -27.37
CA ASP A 211 -14.00 -5.82 -26.72
C ASP A 211 -15.38 -5.34 -27.23
N ILE A 212 -15.70 -5.59 -28.50
CA ILE A 212 -17.03 -5.26 -29.05
C ILE A 212 -18.13 -6.11 -28.40
N LEU A 213 -17.85 -7.37 -28.07
CA LEU A 213 -18.81 -8.27 -27.42
C LEU A 213 -19.02 -7.96 -25.93
N LEU A 214 -18.10 -7.26 -25.29
CA LEU A 214 -18.17 -6.86 -23.88
C LEU A 214 -18.73 -5.44 -23.68
N ASP A 215 -18.88 -4.64 -24.74
CA ASP A 215 -19.49 -3.31 -24.67
C ASP A 215 -20.99 -3.45 -24.31
N PRO A 216 -21.42 -2.87 -23.18
CA PRO A 216 -22.83 -2.94 -22.74
C PRO A 216 -23.83 -2.43 -23.77
N ARG A 217 -23.38 -1.59 -24.72
CA ARG A 217 -24.21 -1.04 -25.82
C ARG A 217 -24.60 -2.07 -26.85
N PHE A 218 -23.87 -3.20 -26.93
CA PHE A 218 -24.14 -4.30 -27.87
C PHE A 218 -24.75 -5.53 -27.18
N ARG A 219 -24.98 -5.51 -25.87
CA ARG A 219 -25.72 -6.54 -25.14
C ARG A 219 -27.23 -6.30 -25.27
N GLY A 220 -27.82 -6.77 -26.33
CA GLY A 220 -29.27 -6.91 -26.41
C GLY A 220 -29.92 -6.14 -27.57
N LYS A 221 -30.01 -6.77 -28.67
CA LYS A 221 -31.19 -6.73 -29.58
C LYS A 221 -31.62 -8.17 -29.84
#